data_db1933fa2add49273b62e9915c50b8c9
#
_entry.id   db1933fa2add49273b62e9915c50b8c9
#
_cell.length_a   1.000
_cell.length_b   1.000
_cell.length_c   1.000
_cell.angle_alpha   90.00
_cell.angle_beta   90.00
_cell.angle_gamma   90.00
#
_symmetry.space_group_name_H-M   'P 1'
#
loop_
_entity.id
_entity.type
_entity.pdbx_description
1 polymer ?
#
loop_
_entity_poly.entity_id
_entity_poly.type
_entity_poly.pdbx_seq_one_letter_code
_entity_poly.pdbx_strand_id
1 'polypeptide(L)'
;MKARSIRSLVVQQSEKPFGRILVFTGARQTGKTTLCRKLFPEYQYLSIEDPVLRARYAQLTAQQWKDLYPRAILDEVQKQAELVESIKSVYDQWEDPRYILTGSSQLLLLDKVRESLAGRCSIIELYPLTLPELRSSSFGEEVPESLFQRCLSHPESLPDFLPSSLMDP
;
A
#
# COMPACT_ATOMS: atom_id res chain seq x y z
N MET A 1 -1.41 -13.19 8.79
CA MET A 1 -0.50 -12.08 8.40
C MET A 1 -0.05 -11.40 9.67
N LYS A 2 1.21 -11.00 9.76
CA LYS A 2 1.75 -10.22 10.88
C LYS A 2 1.16 -8.80 10.91
N ALA A 3 1.15 -8.16 12.07
CA ALA A 3 0.82 -6.74 12.18
C ALA A 3 1.79 -5.88 11.35
N ARG A 4 1.31 -4.74 10.91
CA ARG A 4 2.09 -3.78 10.12
C ARG A 4 1.96 -2.39 10.75
N SER A 5 3.06 -1.80 11.13
CA SER A 5 3.11 -0.45 11.72
C SER A 5 2.52 0.63 10.79
N ILE A 6 2.63 0.41 9.48
CA ILE A 6 2.08 1.34 8.47
C ILE A 6 0.54 1.33 8.38
N ARG A 7 -0.15 0.38 9.05
CA ARG A 7 -1.62 0.19 8.94
C ARG A 7 -2.41 1.47 9.23
N SER A 8 -2.14 2.11 10.35
CA SER A 8 -2.83 3.35 10.76
C SER A 8 -2.62 4.48 9.76
N LEU A 9 -1.39 4.63 9.26
CA LEU A 9 -1.06 5.61 8.23
C LEU A 9 -1.86 5.36 6.94
N VAL A 10 -1.95 4.11 6.49
CA VAL A 10 -2.70 3.74 5.28
C VAL A 10 -4.17 4.11 5.41
N VAL A 11 -4.80 3.75 6.53
CA VAL A 11 -6.22 4.08 6.80
C VAL A 11 -6.40 5.60 6.82
N GLN A 12 -5.58 6.32 7.57
CA GLN A 12 -5.62 7.78 7.62
C GLN A 12 -5.45 8.44 6.24
N GLN A 13 -4.53 7.92 5.41
CA GLN A 13 -4.33 8.46 4.07
C GLN A 13 -5.52 8.18 3.15
N SER A 14 -6.21 7.04 3.30
CA SER A 14 -7.37 6.69 2.49
C SER A 14 -8.59 7.61 2.73
N GLU A 15 -8.66 8.26 3.87
CA GLU A 15 -9.75 9.18 4.24
C GLU A 15 -9.55 10.60 3.67
N LYS A 16 -8.34 10.93 3.22
CA LYS A 16 -8.02 12.25 2.66
C LYS A 16 -8.59 12.41 1.25
N PRO A 17 -8.84 13.65 0.76
CA PRO A 17 -9.33 13.88 -0.60
C PRO A 17 -8.48 13.22 -1.69
N PHE A 18 -7.14 13.32 -1.59
CA PHE A 18 -6.20 12.64 -2.49
C PHE A 18 -5.99 11.14 -2.17
N GLY A 19 -6.56 10.64 -1.08
CA GLY A 19 -6.58 9.22 -0.71
C GLY A 19 -7.54 8.37 -1.54
N ARG A 20 -8.27 8.97 -2.48
CA ARG A 20 -9.10 8.23 -3.43
C ARG A 20 -8.26 7.32 -4.35
N ILE A 21 -7.00 7.67 -4.58
CA ILE A 21 -6.03 6.80 -5.24
C ILE A 21 -4.85 6.58 -4.28
N LEU A 22 -4.65 5.33 -3.86
CA LEU A 22 -3.48 4.92 -3.09
C LEU A 22 -2.54 4.12 -3.98
N VAL A 23 -1.27 4.46 -3.99
CA VAL A 23 -0.24 3.75 -4.76
C VAL A 23 0.73 3.06 -3.82
N PHE A 24 0.71 1.74 -3.81
CA PHE A 24 1.63 0.94 -3.00
C PHE A 24 2.82 0.48 -3.84
N THR A 25 3.99 0.95 -3.46
CA THR A 25 5.27 0.55 -4.05
C THR A 25 6.11 -0.25 -3.05
N GLY A 26 7.22 -0.77 -3.47
CA GLY A 26 8.15 -1.53 -2.62
C GLY A 26 8.60 -2.84 -3.26
N ALA A 27 9.61 -3.47 -2.68
CA ALA A 27 10.19 -4.70 -3.20
C ALA A 27 9.15 -5.82 -3.37
N ARG A 28 9.46 -6.80 -4.20
CA ARG A 28 8.63 -8.01 -4.31
C ARG A 28 8.56 -8.72 -2.96
N GLN A 29 7.44 -9.40 -2.71
CA GLN A 29 7.19 -10.19 -1.51
C GLN A 29 7.16 -9.41 -0.17
N THR A 30 7.07 -8.09 -0.19
CA THR A 30 6.87 -7.28 1.03
C THR A 30 5.46 -7.36 1.59
N GLY A 31 4.51 -7.98 0.86
CA GLY A 31 3.14 -8.19 1.30
C GLY A 31 2.17 -7.08 0.90
N LYS A 32 2.46 -6.26 -0.13
CA LYS A 32 1.60 -5.18 -0.64
C LYS A 32 0.18 -5.64 -0.89
N THR A 33 0.01 -6.59 -1.80
CA THR A 33 -1.30 -7.15 -2.17
C THR A 33 -2.06 -7.70 -0.96
N THR A 34 -1.36 -8.44 -0.09
CA THR A 34 -1.98 -9.01 1.12
C THR A 34 -2.43 -7.93 2.08
N LEU A 35 -1.65 -6.87 2.25
CA LEU A 35 -2.00 -5.73 3.10
C LEU A 35 -3.23 -5.01 2.55
N CYS A 36 -3.24 -4.66 1.26
CA CYS A 36 -4.35 -3.96 0.63
C CYS A 36 -5.66 -4.75 0.72
N ARG A 37 -5.64 -6.06 0.40
CA ARG A 37 -6.83 -6.91 0.50
C ARG A 37 -7.36 -7.09 1.92
N LYS A 38 -6.50 -7.01 2.93
CA LYS A 38 -6.92 -7.07 4.33
C LYS A 38 -7.46 -5.75 4.87
N LEU A 39 -6.92 -4.63 4.40
CA LEU A 39 -7.39 -3.30 4.82
C LEU A 39 -8.68 -2.88 4.12
N PHE A 40 -8.85 -3.32 2.87
CA PHE A 40 -9.96 -2.93 2.00
C PHE A 40 -10.66 -4.17 1.43
N PRO A 41 -11.29 -4.99 2.27
CA PRO A 41 -11.92 -6.25 1.84
C PRO A 41 -13.11 -6.03 0.90
N GLU A 42 -13.69 -4.82 0.91
CA GLU A 42 -14.80 -4.43 0.04
C GLU A 42 -14.36 -4.02 -1.39
N TYR A 43 -13.04 -3.90 -1.64
CA TYR A 43 -12.53 -3.55 -2.96
C TYR A 43 -12.38 -4.81 -3.83
N GLN A 44 -12.79 -4.69 -5.08
CA GLN A 44 -12.58 -5.76 -6.06
C GLN A 44 -11.09 -5.91 -6.39
N TYR A 45 -10.59 -7.13 -6.31
CA TYR A 45 -9.20 -7.43 -6.66
C TYR A 45 -9.06 -7.74 -8.16
N LEU A 46 -8.23 -6.98 -8.85
CA LEU A 46 -7.95 -7.10 -10.28
C LEU A 46 -6.45 -7.37 -10.48
N SER A 47 -6.12 -8.58 -10.94
CA SER A 47 -4.74 -8.90 -11.31
C SER A 47 -4.42 -8.40 -12.71
N ILE A 48 -3.42 -7.55 -12.84
CA ILE A 48 -2.90 -7.08 -14.13
C ILE A 48 -1.82 -8.05 -14.67
N GLU A 49 -1.51 -9.09 -13.91
CA GLU A 49 -0.55 -10.09 -14.32
C GLU A 49 -1.02 -10.94 -15.49
N ASP A 50 -2.30 -11.33 -15.49
CA ASP A 50 -2.91 -12.11 -16.57
C ASP A 50 -3.01 -11.27 -17.86
N PRO A 51 -2.38 -11.69 -18.98
CA PRO A 51 -2.39 -10.95 -20.24
C PRO A 51 -3.80 -10.75 -20.82
N VAL A 52 -4.71 -11.72 -20.66
CA VAL A 52 -6.07 -11.65 -21.21
C VAL A 52 -6.90 -10.64 -20.45
N LEU A 53 -6.87 -10.71 -19.11
CA LEU A 53 -7.57 -9.75 -18.26
C LEU A 53 -6.99 -8.35 -18.42
N ARG A 54 -5.67 -8.23 -18.49
CA ARG A 54 -4.96 -6.97 -18.72
C ARG A 54 -5.39 -6.28 -20.00
N ALA A 55 -5.46 -7.01 -21.12
CA ALA A 55 -5.93 -6.48 -22.40
C ALA A 55 -7.38 -5.99 -22.31
N ARG A 56 -8.25 -6.72 -21.59
CA ARG A 56 -9.63 -6.32 -21.34
C ARG A 56 -9.71 -5.03 -20.52
N TYR A 57 -8.95 -4.93 -19.43
CA TYR A 57 -8.94 -3.71 -18.60
C TYR A 57 -8.44 -2.48 -19.36
N ALA A 58 -7.45 -2.65 -20.24
CA ALA A 58 -6.91 -1.56 -21.06
C ALA A 58 -7.94 -0.99 -22.07
N GLN A 59 -8.97 -1.74 -22.42
CA GLN A 59 -10.02 -1.32 -23.35
C GLN A 59 -11.22 -0.64 -22.67
N LEU A 60 -11.27 -0.65 -21.34
CA LEU A 60 -12.40 -0.05 -20.61
C LEU A 60 -12.34 1.48 -20.70
N THR A 61 -13.48 2.08 -21.00
CA THR A 61 -13.68 3.52 -20.89
C THR A 61 -13.75 3.96 -19.42
N ALA A 62 -13.57 5.25 -19.14
CA ALA A 62 -13.68 5.78 -17.79
C ALA A 62 -15.07 5.50 -17.17
N GLN A 63 -16.15 5.60 -17.96
CA GLN A 63 -17.49 5.26 -17.51
C GLN A 63 -17.61 3.78 -17.12
N GLN A 64 -17.07 2.88 -17.93
CA GLN A 64 -17.07 1.44 -17.63
C GLN A 64 -16.24 1.10 -16.39
N TRP A 65 -15.10 1.78 -16.18
CA TRP A 65 -14.33 1.66 -14.95
C TRP A 65 -15.15 2.02 -13.73
N LYS A 66 -15.83 3.17 -13.76
CA LYS A 66 -16.73 3.61 -12.68
C LYS A 66 -17.86 2.62 -12.40
N ASP A 67 -18.51 2.12 -13.44
CA ASP A 67 -19.71 1.29 -13.29
C ASP A 67 -19.37 -0.15 -12.85
N LEU A 68 -18.30 -0.72 -13.38
CA LEU A 68 -17.91 -2.11 -13.12
C LEU A 68 -16.99 -2.24 -11.90
N TYR A 69 -16.13 -1.26 -11.68
CA TYR A 69 -15.07 -1.31 -10.68
C TYR A 69 -14.95 0.00 -9.90
N PRO A 70 -16.02 0.46 -9.23
CA PRO A 70 -16.00 1.74 -8.49
C PRO A 70 -15.01 1.73 -7.31
N ARG A 71 -14.69 0.55 -6.79
CA ARG A 71 -13.66 0.33 -5.77
C ARG A 71 -12.83 -0.88 -6.13
N ALA A 72 -11.58 -0.66 -6.52
CA ALA A 72 -10.72 -1.75 -6.99
C ALA A 72 -9.27 -1.64 -6.52
N ILE A 73 -8.66 -2.81 -6.35
CA ILE A 73 -7.22 -3.00 -6.18
C ILE A 73 -6.67 -3.53 -7.50
N LEU A 74 -5.87 -2.73 -8.20
CA LEU A 74 -5.15 -3.12 -9.40
C LEU A 74 -3.75 -3.60 -8.99
N ASP A 75 -3.52 -4.91 -9.09
CA ASP A 75 -2.27 -5.52 -8.65
C ASP A 75 -1.30 -5.70 -9.82
N GLU A 76 -0.01 -5.40 -9.59
CA GLU A 76 1.07 -5.44 -10.58
C GLU A 76 0.84 -4.49 -11.77
N VAL A 77 0.35 -3.25 -11.48
CA VAL A 77 -0.07 -2.27 -12.48
C VAL A 77 1.08 -1.81 -13.40
N GLN A 78 2.35 -2.01 -13.00
CA GLN A 78 3.50 -1.72 -13.88
C GLN A 78 3.54 -2.57 -15.15
N LYS A 79 2.78 -3.67 -15.21
CA LYS A 79 2.66 -4.48 -16.43
C LYS A 79 1.79 -3.82 -17.52
N GLN A 80 1.00 -2.80 -17.14
CA GLN A 80 0.17 -1.99 -18.02
C GLN A 80 0.05 -0.58 -17.45
N ALA A 81 1.13 0.19 -17.56
CA ALA A 81 1.23 1.52 -16.93
C ALA A 81 0.18 2.52 -17.47
N GLU A 82 -0.35 2.29 -18.69
CA GLU A 82 -1.42 3.09 -19.29
C GLU A 82 -2.73 3.05 -18.50
N LEU A 83 -2.97 2.01 -17.67
CA LEU A 83 -4.12 1.96 -16.76
C LEU A 83 -4.13 3.12 -15.77
N VAL A 84 -2.97 3.69 -15.46
CA VAL A 84 -2.85 4.90 -14.63
C VAL A 84 -3.62 6.06 -15.24
N GLU A 85 -3.57 6.23 -16.56
CA GLU A 85 -4.33 7.27 -17.28
C GLU A 85 -5.84 6.99 -17.25
N SER A 86 -6.23 5.73 -17.39
CA SER A 86 -7.64 5.35 -17.27
C SER A 86 -8.20 5.70 -15.89
N ILE A 87 -7.46 5.37 -14.83
CA ILE A 87 -7.85 5.67 -13.44
C ILE A 87 -7.85 7.18 -13.17
N LYS A 88 -6.87 7.94 -13.71
CA LYS A 88 -6.88 9.40 -13.68
C LYS A 88 -8.15 9.97 -14.31
N SER A 89 -8.53 9.48 -15.49
CA SER A 89 -9.74 9.93 -16.18
C SER A 89 -11.00 9.70 -15.34
N VAL A 90 -11.08 8.60 -14.61
CA VAL A 90 -12.17 8.34 -13.65
C VAL A 90 -12.10 9.34 -12.48
N TYR A 91 -10.93 9.53 -11.90
CA TYR A 91 -10.73 10.46 -10.78
C TYR A 91 -11.17 11.89 -11.11
N ASP A 92 -10.85 12.35 -12.32
CA ASP A 92 -11.14 13.72 -12.75
C ASP A 92 -12.64 13.94 -13.08
N GLN A 93 -13.41 12.88 -13.37
CA GLN A 93 -14.81 12.97 -13.74
C GLN A 93 -15.79 12.69 -12.58
N TRP A 94 -15.41 11.89 -11.59
CA TRP A 94 -16.29 11.48 -10.48
C TRP A 94 -15.56 11.51 -9.14
N GLU A 95 -16.30 11.76 -8.06
CA GLU A 95 -15.77 11.84 -6.70
C GLU A 95 -15.81 10.52 -5.93
N ASP A 96 -16.75 9.63 -6.24
CA ASP A 96 -16.98 8.39 -5.49
C ASP A 96 -15.96 7.26 -5.73
N PRO A 97 -15.43 7.04 -6.95
CA PRO A 97 -14.55 5.91 -7.21
C PRO A 97 -13.22 6.01 -6.43
N ARG A 98 -12.76 4.84 -5.96
CA ARG A 98 -11.53 4.71 -5.18
C ARG A 98 -10.69 3.56 -5.69
N TYR A 99 -9.40 3.80 -5.85
CA TYR A 99 -8.49 2.83 -6.43
C TYR A 99 -7.24 2.63 -5.59
N ILE A 100 -6.77 1.40 -5.55
CA ILE A 100 -5.49 1.04 -4.97
C ILE A 100 -4.65 0.43 -6.08
N LEU A 101 -3.52 1.03 -6.37
CA LEU A 101 -2.57 0.57 -7.37
C LEU A 101 -1.40 -0.07 -6.64
N THR A 102 -1.10 -1.32 -6.92
CA THR A 102 0.10 -1.97 -6.36
C THR A 102 1.08 -2.29 -7.46
N GLY A 103 2.36 -2.19 -7.13
CA GLY A 103 3.42 -2.55 -8.06
C GLY A 103 4.78 -2.68 -7.39
N SER A 104 5.70 -3.35 -8.06
CA SER A 104 7.11 -3.31 -7.66
C SER A 104 7.64 -1.89 -7.83
N SER A 105 8.69 -1.53 -7.06
CA SER A 105 9.37 -0.21 -7.11
C SER A 105 10.17 -0.03 -8.41
N GLN A 106 9.53 -0.31 -9.56
CA GLN A 106 10.13 -0.05 -10.86
C GLN A 106 10.01 1.45 -11.17
N LEU A 107 11.11 2.06 -11.58
CA LEU A 107 11.19 3.49 -11.91
C LEU A 107 10.07 3.93 -12.86
N LEU A 108 9.82 3.13 -13.90
CA LEU A 108 8.81 3.44 -14.93
C LEU A 108 7.39 3.62 -14.37
N LEU A 109 6.98 2.82 -13.37
CA LEU A 109 5.68 3.01 -12.75
C LEU A 109 5.64 4.29 -11.93
N LEU A 110 6.69 4.55 -11.15
CA LEU A 110 6.75 5.75 -10.30
C LEU A 110 6.77 7.03 -11.13
N ASP A 111 7.50 7.03 -12.24
CA ASP A 111 7.53 8.17 -13.18
C ASP A 111 6.16 8.42 -13.80
N LYS A 112 5.49 7.35 -14.27
CA LYS A 112 4.13 7.47 -14.82
C LYS A 112 3.12 7.94 -13.78
N VAL A 113 3.19 7.43 -12.56
CA VAL A 113 2.33 7.86 -11.44
C VAL A 113 2.60 9.34 -11.09
N ARG A 114 3.86 9.75 -11.01
CA ARG A 114 4.22 11.15 -10.72
C ARG A 114 3.75 12.10 -11.81
N GLU A 115 3.89 11.70 -13.07
CA GLU A 115 3.45 12.49 -14.22
C GLU A 115 1.92 12.59 -14.28
N SER A 116 1.22 11.47 -14.18
CA SER A 116 -0.23 11.41 -14.44
C SER A 116 -1.08 11.68 -13.20
N LEU A 117 -0.65 11.27 -12.01
CA LEU A 117 -1.41 11.37 -10.76
C LEU A 117 -0.87 12.43 -9.78
N ALA A 118 -0.05 13.37 -10.24
CA ALA A 118 0.43 14.47 -9.39
C ALA A 118 -0.74 15.18 -8.70
N GLY A 119 -0.69 15.27 -7.36
CA GLY A 119 -1.74 15.90 -6.54
C GLY A 119 -3.05 15.09 -6.41
N ARG A 120 -3.14 13.88 -7.00
CA ARG A 120 -4.34 13.03 -7.01
C ARG A 120 -4.20 11.75 -6.21
N CYS A 121 -2.99 11.37 -5.82
CA CYS A 121 -2.73 10.10 -5.14
C CYS A 121 -1.85 10.28 -3.91
N SER A 122 -1.92 9.31 -3.01
CA SER A 122 -0.94 9.10 -1.95
C SER A 122 -0.05 7.92 -2.32
N ILE A 123 1.26 8.13 -2.31
CA ILE A 123 2.25 7.08 -2.56
C ILE A 123 2.74 6.53 -1.22
N ILE A 124 2.65 5.23 -1.06
CA ILE A 124 3.03 4.50 0.15
C ILE A 124 4.08 3.46 -0.24
N GLU A 125 5.28 3.60 0.29
CA GLU A 125 6.31 2.59 0.08
C GLU A 125 6.27 1.55 1.21
N LEU A 126 6.11 0.28 0.83
CA LEU A 126 6.06 -0.82 1.76
C LEU A 126 7.41 -1.55 1.83
N TYR A 127 8.06 -1.42 2.95
CA TYR A 127 9.31 -2.12 3.26
C TYR A 127 9.07 -3.55 3.78
N PRO A 128 10.08 -4.41 3.78
CA PRO A 128 10.02 -5.70 4.48
C PRO A 128 9.61 -5.55 5.94
N LEU A 129 9.19 -6.66 6.56
CA LEU A 129 8.80 -6.65 7.98
C LEU A 129 9.97 -6.23 8.87
N THR A 130 9.70 -5.30 9.77
CA THR A 130 10.62 -4.92 10.84
C THR A 130 10.67 -6.00 11.94
N LEU A 131 11.69 -6.00 12.78
CA LEU A 131 11.77 -6.94 13.90
C LEU A 131 10.56 -6.88 14.85
N PRO A 132 10.05 -5.70 15.24
CA PRO A 132 8.81 -5.62 16.00
C PRO A 132 7.60 -6.23 15.29
N GLU A 133 7.44 -5.98 13.97
CA GLU A 133 6.37 -6.56 13.17
C GLU A 133 6.49 -8.10 13.08
N LEU A 134 7.70 -8.64 12.98
CA LEU A 134 7.95 -10.08 12.99
C LEU A 134 7.54 -10.74 14.32
N ARG A 135 7.67 -10.03 15.43
CA ARG A 135 7.29 -10.51 16.76
C ARG A 135 5.80 -10.40 17.05
N SER A 136 5.03 -9.64 16.26
CA SER A 136 3.58 -9.56 16.41
C SER A 136 2.92 -10.90 16.11
N SER A 137 1.78 -11.20 16.75
CA SER A 137 1.10 -12.47 16.57
C SER A 137 0.10 -12.41 15.42
N SER A 138 -0.69 -11.33 15.33
CA SER A 138 -1.75 -11.20 14.33
C SER A 138 -1.85 -9.82 13.69
N PHE A 139 -2.56 -9.72 12.56
CA PHE A 139 -2.75 -8.49 11.80
C PHE A 139 -3.52 -7.39 12.55
N GLY A 140 -4.38 -7.79 13.48
CA GLY A 140 -5.22 -6.86 14.27
C GLY A 140 -4.51 -6.22 15.46
N GLU A 141 -3.37 -6.77 15.85
CA GLU A 141 -2.61 -6.30 17.01
C GLU A 141 -1.80 -5.04 16.70
N GLU A 142 -1.49 -4.29 17.75
CA GLU A 142 -0.50 -3.24 17.67
C GLU A 142 0.90 -3.85 17.52
N VAL A 143 1.73 -3.18 16.74
CA VAL A 143 3.13 -3.57 16.60
C VAL A 143 3.85 -3.12 17.87
N PRO A 144 4.55 -4.03 18.57
CA PRO A 144 5.33 -3.66 19.75
C PRO A 144 6.33 -2.55 19.41
N GLU A 145 6.56 -1.66 20.38
CA GLU A 145 7.60 -0.64 20.22
C GLU A 145 8.95 -1.28 19.93
N SER A 146 9.68 -0.68 19.01
CA SER A 146 11.07 -1.08 18.76
C SER A 146 11.95 -0.72 19.96
N LEU A 147 13.05 -1.45 20.14
CA LEU A 147 14.03 -1.12 21.18
C LEU A 147 14.48 0.34 21.05
N PHE A 148 14.70 0.83 19.84
CA PHE A 148 15.09 2.20 19.57
C PHE A 148 14.01 3.22 20.04
N GLN A 149 12.75 2.97 19.77
CA GLN A 149 11.65 3.83 20.25
C GLN A 149 11.61 3.85 21.77
N ARG A 150 11.72 2.68 22.42
CA ARG A 150 11.76 2.58 23.89
C ARG A 150 12.96 3.32 24.48
N CYS A 151 14.14 3.23 23.86
CA CYS A 151 15.32 3.99 24.29
C CYS A 151 15.10 5.51 24.19
N LEU A 152 14.38 5.99 23.17
CA LEU A 152 14.07 7.42 23.03
C LEU A 152 13.00 7.88 24.02
N SER A 153 11.99 7.05 24.28
CA SER A 153 10.87 7.40 25.17
C SER A 153 11.27 7.30 26.65
N HIS A 154 12.16 6.35 27.00
CA HIS A 154 12.55 6.02 28.36
C HIS A 154 14.06 5.79 28.49
N PRO A 155 14.89 6.82 28.27
CA PRO A 155 16.35 6.67 28.26
C PRO A 155 16.93 6.18 29.60
N GLU A 156 16.23 6.42 30.70
CA GLU A 156 16.64 6.02 32.07
C GLU A 156 16.46 4.52 32.33
N SER A 157 15.62 3.82 31.58
CA SER A 157 15.29 2.39 31.76
C SER A 157 15.84 1.51 30.63
N LEU A 158 16.91 1.99 29.99
CA LEU A 158 17.60 1.28 28.90
C LEU A 158 18.01 -0.17 29.26
N PRO A 159 18.56 -0.46 30.46
CA PRO A 159 18.92 -1.82 30.87
C PRO A 159 17.75 -2.80 30.85
N ASP A 160 16.54 -2.34 31.17
CA ASP A 160 15.33 -3.20 31.24
C ASP A 160 14.90 -3.72 29.86
N PHE A 161 15.42 -3.15 28.77
CA PHE A 161 15.08 -3.50 27.41
C PHE A 161 16.11 -4.38 26.71
N LEU A 162 17.31 -4.46 27.27
CA LEU A 162 18.39 -5.23 26.69
C LEU A 162 18.35 -6.67 27.23
N PRO A 163 18.50 -7.69 26.37
CA PRO A 163 18.70 -9.06 26.84
C PRO A 163 19.96 -9.10 27.70
N SER A 164 19.92 -9.81 28.82
CA SER A 164 21.07 -9.99 29.71
C SER A 164 22.34 -10.46 28.99
N SER A 165 22.17 -11.25 27.91
CA SER A 165 23.29 -11.69 27.06
C SER A 165 24.02 -10.60 26.29
N LEU A 166 23.49 -9.38 26.22
CA LEU A 166 24.16 -8.22 25.62
C LEU A 166 24.80 -7.32 26.66
N MET A 167 24.61 -7.60 27.94
CA MET A 167 25.13 -6.83 29.06
C MET A 167 26.42 -7.44 29.64
N ASP A 168 26.74 -8.68 29.27
CA ASP A 168 28.01 -9.34 29.67
C ASP A 168 29.14 -8.96 28.70
N PRO A 169 30.29 -8.47 29.19
CA PRO A 169 31.42 -8.06 28.37
C PRO A 169 32.11 -9.22 27.65
#